data_7bb18daaeede154e91a74dfe8291e529
#
_entry.id   7bb18daaeede154e91a74dfe8291e529
#
_cell.length_a   1.000
_cell.length_b   1.000
_cell.length_c   1.000
_cell.angle_alpha   90.00
_cell.angle_beta   90.00
_cell.angle_gamma   90.00
#
_symmetry.space_group_name_H-M   'P 1'
#
loop_
_entity.id
_entity.type
_entity.pdbx_description
1 polymer ?
#
loop_
_entity_poly.entity_id
_entity_poly.type
_entity_poly.pdbx_seq_one_letter_code
_entity_poly.pdbx_strand_id
1 'polypeptide(L)'
;LGQSLSAPILIAPMAFQCLANSAGEVATAKAGTSLGIGMVLSTLATKSMAEVTTANPQTWFQLYIHRDRNLTRALVEYAYNCGAKALCVTVDAPLLGKRERDTHNQFVLPTGMELANLSNLTDLDIPQRQGESGLFAYFAEQLDPGVTWKDLAWLRSLVPIPLVVKGILRPDDAIRAVEVGADAIIISNHGGRQLDGAIATIDAIAEIVAAVGDRTEILMDGGIRRGTDILKALALGAKAVLIGRPILWG
;
A
#
# COMPACT_ATOMS: atom_id res chain seq x y z
N LEU A 1 15.88 -2.24 4.00
CA LEU A 1 15.74 -2.13 2.54
C LEU A 1 16.76 -1.17 1.91
N GLY A 2 17.87 -0.84 2.62
CA GLY A 2 18.97 -0.03 2.10
C GLY A 2 18.68 1.46 1.89
N GLN A 3 17.53 1.96 2.33
CA GLN A 3 17.19 3.38 2.26
C GLN A 3 17.52 4.10 3.58
N SER A 4 18.11 5.30 3.49
CA SER A 4 18.33 6.17 4.63
C SER A 4 17.18 7.16 4.74
N LEU A 5 16.52 7.21 5.89
CA LEU A 5 15.42 8.12 6.18
C LEU A 5 15.79 9.00 7.39
N SER A 6 15.32 10.25 7.43
CA SER A 6 15.54 11.17 8.56
C SER A 6 14.76 10.75 9.82
N ALA A 7 13.69 9.97 9.67
CA ALA A 7 12.90 9.41 10.75
C ALA A 7 12.37 8.03 10.33
N PRO A 8 12.06 7.14 11.28
CA PRO A 8 11.52 5.80 10.99
C PRO A 8 10.04 5.86 10.60
N ILE A 9 9.73 6.69 9.61
CA ILE A 9 8.37 7.00 9.16
C ILE A 9 8.33 6.95 7.64
N LEU A 10 7.29 6.31 7.10
CA LEU A 10 6.90 6.40 5.69
C LEU A 10 5.44 6.88 5.59
N ILE A 11 5.12 7.52 4.48
CA ILE A 11 3.74 7.83 4.13
C ILE A 11 3.09 6.57 3.58
N ALA A 12 1.99 6.13 4.21
CA ALA A 12 1.25 4.93 3.81
C ALA A 12 0.59 5.11 2.43
N PRO A 13 0.34 4.01 1.69
CA PRO A 13 -0.39 4.10 0.43
C PRO A 13 -1.84 4.53 0.67
N MET A 14 -2.23 5.61 0.01
CA MET A 14 -3.57 6.18 0.07
C MET A 14 -4.04 6.48 -1.35
N ALA A 15 -5.26 6.05 -1.67
CA ALA A 15 -5.89 6.28 -2.97
C ALA A 15 -6.42 7.70 -3.11
N PHE A 16 -6.53 8.18 -4.35
CA PHE A 16 -7.33 9.34 -4.74
C PHE A 16 -7.00 10.64 -4.00
N GLN A 17 -5.74 10.97 -3.81
CA GLN A 17 -5.38 12.15 -3.01
C GLN A 17 -5.81 13.47 -3.66
N CYS A 18 -6.08 13.49 -4.98
CA CYS A 18 -6.69 14.64 -5.63
C CYS A 18 -8.12 14.95 -5.16
N LEU A 19 -8.79 14.02 -4.45
CA LEU A 19 -10.05 14.33 -3.74
C LEU A 19 -9.86 15.32 -2.58
N ALA A 20 -8.70 15.26 -1.93
CA ALA A 20 -8.39 16.16 -0.81
C ALA A 20 -7.75 17.48 -1.29
N ASN A 21 -6.87 17.40 -2.27
CA ASN A 21 -6.16 18.57 -2.82
C ASN A 21 -5.77 18.29 -4.28
N SER A 22 -5.96 19.24 -5.19
CA SER A 22 -5.69 19.09 -6.62
C SER A 22 -4.23 18.74 -6.96
N ALA A 23 -3.27 19.07 -6.10
CA ALA A 23 -1.88 18.68 -6.25
C ALA A 23 -1.63 17.19 -5.86
N GLY A 24 -2.57 16.57 -5.12
CA GLY A 24 -2.64 15.15 -4.83
C GLY A 24 -1.34 14.56 -4.29
N GLU A 25 -1.01 13.38 -4.78
CA GLU A 25 0.15 12.58 -4.34
C GLU A 25 1.48 13.30 -4.57
N VAL A 26 1.57 14.24 -5.52
CA VAL A 26 2.79 15.03 -5.76
C VAL A 26 3.04 16.01 -4.61
N ALA A 27 2.01 16.64 -4.05
CA ALA A 27 2.17 17.50 -2.88
C ALA A 27 2.65 16.70 -1.67
N THR A 28 2.04 15.54 -1.43
CA THR A 28 2.43 14.61 -0.37
C THR A 28 3.88 14.13 -0.54
N ALA A 29 4.28 13.80 -1.78
CA ALA A 29 5.64 13.39 -2.10
C ALA A 29 6.66 14.50 -1.79
N LYS A 30 6.39 15.75 -2.20
CA LYS A 30 7.22 16.92 -1.89
C LYS A 30 7.36 17.15 -0.38
N ALA A 31 6.26 17.03 0.37
CA ALA A 31 6.30 17.13 1.83
C ALA A 31 7.17 16.01 2.44
N GLY A 32 7.03 14.78 1.96
CA GLY A 32 7.90 13.66 2.37
C GLY A 32 9.38 13.96 2.11
N THR A 33 9.71 14.46 0.93
CA THR A 33 11.08 14.81 0.57
C THR A 33 11.66 15.92 1.46
N SER A 34 10.88 16.96 1.76
CA SER A 34 11.33 18.05 2.63
C SER A 34 11.62 17.58 4.07
N LEU A 35 11.02 16.50 4.50
CA LEU A 35 11.23 15.87 5.81
C LEU A 35 12.21 14.69 5.76
N GLY A 36 12.73 14.34 4.60
CA GLY A 36 13.63 13.19 4.42
C GLY A 36 12.97 11.84 4.73
N ILE A 37 11.67 11.69 4.46
CA ILE A 37 10.91 10.44 4.62
C ILE A 37 10.40 9.92 3.28
N GLY A 38 10.25 8.59 3.19
CA GLY A 38 9.73 7.92 2.00
C GLY A 38 8.20 7.93 1.93
N MET A 39 7.69 7.57 0.75
CA MET A 39 6.27 7.43 0.47
C MET A 39 5.99 6.11 -0.22
N VAL A 40 4.85 5.49 0.06
CA VAL A 40 4.32 4.37 -0.70
C VAL A 40 3.17 4.87 -1.57
N LEU A 41 3.34 4.86 -2.88
CA LEU A 41 2.32 5.29 -3.84
C LEU A 41 1.31 4.17 -4.07
N SER A 42 0.03 4.47 -4.00
CA SER A 42 -1.05 3.50 -4.25
C SER A 42 -1.18 3.16 -5.74
N THR A 43 -1.57 1.91 -6.08
CA THR A 43 -2.08 1.54 -7.42
C THR A 43 -3.20 2.49 -7.87
N LEU A 44 -4.05 2.91 -6.91
CA LEU A 44 -5.21 3.76 -7.15
C LEU A 44 -4.89 5.27 -6.97
N ALA A 45 -3.66 5.66 -7.25
CA ALA A 45 -3.26 7.06 -7.18
C ALA A 45 -3.79 7.87 -8.37
N THR A 46 -4.05 9.14 -8.12
CA THR A 46 -4.50 10.13 -9.11
C THR A 46 -3.34 10.88 -9.80
N LYS A 47 -2.12 10.66 -9.32
CA LYS A 47 -0.88 11.10 -9.97
C LYS A 47 -0.04 9.90 -10.35
N SER A 48 0.69 10.01 -11.45
CA SER A 48 1.50 8.92 -11.98
C SER A 48 2.73 8.63 -11.12
N MET A 49 3.23 7.40 -11.19
CA MET A 49 4.47 6.99 -10.54
C MET A 49 5.65 7.90 -10.96
N ALA A 50 5.72 8.28 -12.24
CA ALA A 50 6.78 9.14 -12.77
C ALA A 50 6.79 10.54 -12.13
N GLU A 51 5.60 11.17 -11.97
CA GLU A 51 5.49 12.45 -11.29
C GLU A 51 5.89 12.36 -9.81
N VAL A 52 5.43 11.31 -9.14
CA VAL A 52 5.65 11.12 -7.70
C VAL A 52 7.10 10.76 -7.39
N THR A 53 7.76 9.90 -8.16
CA THR A 53 9.19 9.59 -7.97
C THR A 53 10.10 10.75 -8.28
N THR A 54 9.73 11.61 -9.22
CA THR A 54 10.43 12.89 -9.47
C THR A 54 10.36 13.81 -8.23
N ALA A 55 9.20 13.83 -7.55
CA ALA A 55 9.00 14.65 -6.35
C ALA A 55 9.60 14.01 -5.08
N ASN A 56 9.60 12.67 -4.98
CA ASN A 56 10.20 11.91 -3.87
C ASN A 56 10.93 10.66 -4.41
N PRO A 57 12.27 10.72 -4.57
CA PRO A 57 13.06 9.59 -5.06
C PRO A 57 13.06 8.36 -4.13
N GLN A 58 12.54 8.46 -2.92
CA GLN A 58 12.40 7.38 -1.95
C GLN A 58 11.03 6.69 -2.02
N THR A 59 10.30 6.84 -3.15
CA THR A 59 8.96 6.30 -3.32
C THR A 59 9.01 4.80 -3.58
N TRP A 60 8.11 4.04 -2.90
CA TRP A 60 7.75 2.66 -3.19
C TRP A 60 6.46 2.64 -3.99
N PHE A 61 6.17 1.52 -4.65
CA PHE A 61 4.89 1.32 -5.33
C PHE A 61 4.06 0.26 -4.60
N GLN A 62 2.83 0.60 -4.18
CA GLN A 62 1.90 -0.38 -3.63
C GLN A 62 1.08 -1.00 -4.77
N LEU A 63 1.06 -2.32 -4.81
CA LEU A 63 0.41 -3.13 -5.82
C LEU A 63 -0.79 -3.89 -5.23
N TYR A 64 -1.91 -3.86 -5.97
CA TYR A 64 -2.93 -4.90 -5.94
C TYR A 64 -2.72 -5.83 -7.14
N ILE A 65 -2.82 -7.15 -6.94
CA ILE A 65 -2.69 -8.13 -8.01
C ILE A 65 -4.02 -8.21 -8.76
N HIS A 66 -3.97 -7.93 -10.06
CA HIS A 66 -5.15 -8.01 -10.94
C HIS A 66 -5.36 -9.45 -11.41
N ARG A 67 -6.61 -9.78 -11.79
CA ARG A 67 -6.95 -11.05 -12.48
C ARG A 67 -6.14 -11.19 -13.76
N ASP A 68 -5.99 -10.11 -14.51
CA ASP A 68 -5.04 -10.04 -15.62
C ASP A 68 -3.60 -9.91 -15.09
N ARG A 69 -2.86 -10.99 -15.20
CA ARG A 69 -1.43 -11.05 -14.80
C ARG A 69 -0.53 -10.23 -15.74
N ASN A 70 -0.95 -9.97 -16.99
CA ASN A 70 -0.19 -9.10 -17.88
C ASN A 70 -0.30 -7.64 -17.45
N LEU A 71 -1.48 -7.20 -17.03
CA LEU A 71 -1.65 -5.87 -16.44
C LEU A 71 -0.84 -5.74 -15.14
N THR A 72 -0.89 -6.75 -14.27
CA THR A 72 -0.08 -6.78 -13.04
C THR A 72 1.41 -6.65 -13.35
N ARG A 73 1.91 -7.42 -14.32
CA ARG A 73 3.30 -7.33 -14.79
C ARG A 73 3.63 -5.93 -15.32
N ALA A 74 2.80 -5.38 -16.20
CA ALA A 74 3.00 -4.06 -16.78
C ALA A 74 3.09 -2.96 -15.71
N LEU A 75 2.23 -3.03 -14.67
CA LEU A 75 2.28 -2.10 -13.52
C LEU A 75 3.59 -2.20 -12.76
N VAL A 76 4.08 -3.41 -12.50
CA VAL A 76 5.34 -3.65 -11.77
C VAL A 76 6.53 -3.13 -12.58
N GLU A 77 6.60 -3.46 -13.86
CA GLU A 77 7.65 -3.00 -14.77
C GLU A 77 7.63 -1.48 -14.94
N TYR A 78 6.45 -0.89 -15.09
CA TYR A 78 6.27 0.56 -15.14
C TYR A 78 6.78 1.24 -13.87
N ALA A 79 6.37 0.75 -12.69
CA ALA A 79 6.82 1.30 -11.42
C ALA A 79 8.34 1.20 -11.25
N TYR A 80 8.93 0.05 -11.62
CA TYR A 80 10.38 -0.15 -11.60
C TYR A 80 11.10 0.84 -12.52
N ASN A 81 10.63 0.97 -13.78
CA ASN A 81 11.21 1.88 -14.77
C ASN A 81 11.10 3.36 -14.35
N CYS A 82 10.05 3.72 -13.60
CA CYS A 82 9.90 5.05 -12.99
C CYS A 82 10.76 5.25 -11.74
N GLY A 83 11.54 4.25 -11.30
CA GLY A 83 12.49 4.37 -10.19
C GLY A 83 11.94 4.02 -8.81
N ALA A 84 10.85 3.22 -8.74
CA ALA A 84 10.36 2.65 -7.48
C ALA A 84 11.48 1.96 -6.70
N LYS A 85 11.57 2.22 -5.39
CA LYS A 85 12.61 1.64 -4.51
C LYS A 85 12.21 0.31 -3.90
N ALA A 86 10.91 0.00 -3.85
CA ALA A 86 10.39 -1.30 -3.43
C ALA A 86 9.00 -1.52 -4.04
N LEU A 87 8.61 -2.77 -4.16
CA LEU A 87 7.27 -3.23 -4.52
C LEU A 87 6.53 -3.65 -3.25
N CYS A 88 5.48 -2.93 -2.87
CA CYS A 88 4.66 -3.19 -1.68
C CYS A 88 3.35 -3.87 -2.09
N VAL A 89 3.28 -5.18 -1.95
CA VAL A 89 2.09 -5.97 -2.34
C VAL A 89 1.11 -6.03 -1.18
N THR A 90 -0.12 -5.58 -1.41
CA THR A 90 -1.19 -5.61 -0.42
C THR A 90 -1.98 -6.91 -0.53
N VAL A 91 -2.02 -7.69 0.56
CA VAL A 91 -2.64 -9.03 0.61
C VAL A 91 -3.86 -9.11 1.54
N ASP A 92 -4.21 -8.04 2.23
CA ASP A 92 -5.36 -7.99 3.16
C ASP A 92 -6.67 -7.50 2.50
N ALA A 93 -6.71 -7.41 1.17
CA ALA A 93 -7.84 -6.89 0.41
C ALA A 93 -8.30 -7.84 -0.71
N PRO A 94 -8.57 -9.14 -0.44
CA PRO A 94 -9.14 -10.04 -1.43
C PRO A 94 -10.52 -9.57 -1.91
N LEU A 95 -11.23 -8.88 -1.03
CA LEU A 95 -12.48 -8.19 -1.31
C LEU A 95 -12.40 -6.78 -0.74
N LEU A 96 -13.14 -5.84 -1.31
CA LEU A 96 -13.24 -4.51 -0.72
C LEU A 96 -14.00 -4.58 0.61
N GLY A 97 -13.38 -4.16 1.69
CA GLY A 97 -14.04 -4.04 3.00
C GLY A 97 -15.23 -3.08 2.92
N LYS A 98 -16.25 -3.35 3.69
CA LYS A 98 -17.50 -2.57 3.69
C LYS A 98 -17.23 -1.09 4.02
N ARG A 99 -17.62 -0.20 3.13
CA ARG A 99 -17.55 1.26 3.26
C ARG A 99 -18.97 1.81 3.44
N GLU A 100 -19.51 1.72 4.65
CA GLU A 100 -20.90 2.10 4.92
C GLU A 100 -21.21 3.56 4.50
N ARG A 101 -20.28 4.49 4.76
CA ARG A 101 -20.43 5.89 4.33
C ARG A 101 -20.44 6.03 2.82
N ASP A 102 -19.57 5.30 2.10
CA ASP A 102 -19.50 5.36 0.64
C ASP A 102 -20.79 4.81 0.05
N THR A 103 -21.30 3.71 0.60
CA THR A 103 -22.58 3.11 0.20
C THR A 103 -23.76 4.05 0.50
N HIS A 104 -23.83 4.59 1.72
CA HIS A 104 -24.90 5.50 2.13
C HIS A 104 -24.93 6.79 1.30
N ASN A 105 -23.76 7.35 1.02
CA ASN A 105 -23.61 8.58 0.24
C ASN A 105 -23.55 8.34 -1.28
N GLN A 106 -23.69 7.09 -1.74
CA GLN A 106 -23.55 6.72 -3.17
C GLN A 106 -22.27 7.31 -3.78
N PHE A 107 -21.15 7.15 -3.07
CA PHE A 107 -19.88 7.76 -3.45
C PHE A 107 -19.44 7.31 -4.85
N VAL A 108 -19.18 8.30 -5.71
CA VAL A 108 -18.57 8.13 -7.02
C VAL A 108 -17.37 9.06 -7.15
N LEU A 109 -16.38 8.69 -7.95
CA LEU A 109 -15.28 9.60 -8.25
C LEU A 109 -15.78 10.78 -9.08
N PRO A 110 -15.27 12.00 -8.83
CA PRO A 110 -15.57 13.15 -9.67
C PRO A 110 -15.23 12.89 -11.14
N THR A 111 -16.04 13.43 -12.04
CA THR A 111 -15.79 13.35 -13.49
C THR A 111 -14.40 13.91 -13.83
N GLY A 112 -13.64 13.17 -14.64
CA GLY A 112 -12.28 13.53 -15.04
C GLY A 112 -11.19 13.18 -14.02
N MET A 113 -11.53 12.49 -12.91
CA MET A 113 -10.53 11.92 -12.02
C MET A 113 -10.18 10.52 -12.49
N GLU A 114 -8.94 10.32 -12.89
CA GLU A 114 -8.43 9.06 -13.45
C GLU A 114 -7.48 8.36 -12.47
N LEU A 115 -7.33 7.04 -12.66
CA LEU A 115 -6.29 6.24 -12.03
C LEU A 115 -5.01 6.34 -12.86
N ALA A 116 -4.19 7.34 -12.59
CA ALA A 116 -3.06 7.74 -13.44
C ALA A 116 -2.06 6.61 -13.76
N ASN A 117 -1.90 5.63 -12.88
CA ASN A 117 -1.01 4.49 -13.14
C ASN A 117 -1.65 3.40 -14.00
N LEU A 118 -2.97 3.36 -14.09
CA LEU A 118 -3.72 2.40 -14.90
C LEU A 118 -4.06 2.98 -16.27
N SER A 119 -4.50 4.22 -16.35
CA SER A 119 -4.89 4.89 -17.62
C SER A 119 -3.73 4.97 -18.63
N ASN A 120 -2.48 4.96 -18.16
CA ASN A 120 -1.28 4.90 -19.01
C ASN A 120 -0.99 3.51 -19.60
N LEU A 121 -1.60 2.45 -19.07
CA LEU A 121 -1.29 1.06 -19.42
C LEU A 121 -2.48 0.33 -20.03
N THR A 122 -3.68 0.85 -19.88
CA THR A 122 -4.93 0.18 -20.27
C THR A 122 -6.08 1.19 -20.35
N ASP A 123 -7.12 0.84 -21.09
CA ASP A 123 -8.39 1.60 -21.13
C ASP A 123 -9.29 1.29 -19.92
N LEU A 124 -8.77 0.64 -18.88
CA LEU A 124 -9.53 0.34 -17.67
C LEU A 124 -9.80 1.62 -16.88
N ASP A 125 -11.09 1.87 -16.65
CA ASP A 125 -11.58 2.95 -15.80
C ASP A 125 -12.38 2.37 -14.61
N ILE A 126 -12.63 3.20 -13.60
CA ILE A 126 -13.51 2.80 -12.51
C ILE A 126 -14.96 2.80 -13.04
N PRO A 127 -15.65 1.64 -13.01
CA PRO A 127 -17.01 1.55 -13.53
C PRO A 127 -17.94 2.54 -12.82
N GLN A 128 -18.69 3.31 -13.60
CA GLN A 128 -19.75 4.16 -13.07
C GLN A 128 -21.10 3.42 -13.20
N ARG A 129 -21.59 2.86 -12.11
CA ARG A 129 -22.90 2.18 -12.07
C ARG A 129 -23.86 2.91 -11.13
N GLN A 130 -25.11 3.10 -11.56
CA GLN A 130 -26.14 3.66 -10.67
C GLN A 130 -26.38 2.71 -9.49
N GLY A 131 -26.28 3.23 -8.27
CA GLY A 131 -26.58 2.51 -7.05
C GLY A 131 -25.44 1.66 -6.47
N GLU A 132 -24.30 1.58 -7.14
CA GLU A 132 -23.11 0.89 -6.65
C GLU A 132 -21.87 1.80 -6.65
N SER A 133 -21.00 1.63 -5.66
CA SER A 133 -19.69 2.30 -5.69
C SER A 133 -18.86 1.73 -6.85
N GLY A 134 -18.42 2.57 -7.79
CA GLY A 134 -17.53 2.16 -8.88
C GLY A 134 -16.25 1.50 -8.37
N LEU A 135 -15.76 1.90 -7.19
CA LEU A 135 -14.62 1.27 -6.55
C LEU A 135 -14.93 -0.17 -6.14
N PHE A 136 -16.14 -0.45 -5.63
CA PHE A 136 -16.56 -1.83 -5.31
C PHE A 136 -16.60 -2.69 -6.57
N ALA A 137 -17.18 -2.19 -7.66
CA ALA A 137 -17.21 -2.90 -8.94
C ALA A 137 -15.78 -3.15 -9.47
N TYR A 138 -14.90 -2.15 -9.41
CA TYR A 138 -13.50 -2.31 -9.80
C TYR A 138 -12.80 -3.43 -9.01
N PHE A 139 -12.92 -3.45 -7.67
CA PHE A 139 -12.34 -4.51 -6.85
C PHE A 139 -12.89 -5.88 -7.21
N ALA A 140 -14.22 -6.01 -7.34
CA ALA A 140 -14.87 -7.28 -7.65
C ALA A 140 -14.50 -7.84 -9.03
N GLU A 141 -14.34 -6.97 -10.04
CA GLU A 141 -14.12 -7.38 -11.42
C GLU A 141 -12.64 -7.50 -11.79
N GLN A 142 -11.80 -6.60 -11.30
CA GLN A 142 -10.41 -6.47 -11.75
C GLN A 142 -9.40 -7.11 -10.81
N LEU A 143 -9.61 -7.05 -9.50
CA LEU A 143 -8.65 -7.61 -8.56
C LEU A 143 -8.86 -9.11 -8.36
N ASP A 144 -7.76 -9.82 -8.11
CA ASP A 144 -7.81 -11.26 -7.89
C ASP A 144 -8.00 -11.57 -6.39
N PRO A 145 -9.16 -12.11 -5.97
CA PRO A 145 -9.38 -12.53 -4.58
C PRO A 145 -8.65 -13.84 -4.24
N GLY A 146 -8.16 -14.56 -5.24
CA GLY A 146 -7.50 -15.86 -5.11
C GLY A 146 -5.97 -15.80 -5.06
N VAL A 147 -5.38 -14.65 -4.71
CA VAL A 147 -3.93 -14.48 -4.59
C VAL A 147 -3.32 -15.48 -3.62
N THR A 148 -2.23 -16.10 -4.03
CA THR A 148 -1.49 -17.12 -3.28
C THR A 148 -0.02 -16.75 -3.09
N TRP A 149 0.68 -17.52 -2.26
CA TRP A 149 2.14 -17.38 -2.08
C TRP A 149 2.93 -17.59 -3.38
N LYS A 150 2.39 -18.36 -4.33
CA LYS A 150 3.01 -18.55 -5.67
C LYS A 150 2.99 -17.25 -6.48
N ASP A 151 1.96 -16.44 -6.34
CA ASP A 151 1.87 -15.14 -7.00
C ASP A 151 2.91 -14.17 -6.44
N LEU A 152 3.18 -14.21 -5.12
CA LEU A 152 4.23 -13.41 -4.49
C LEU A 152 5.62 -13.85 -4.96
N ALA A 153 5.89 -15.15 -5.04
CA ALA A 153 7.14 -15.69 -5.59
C ALA A 153 7.32 -15.29 -7.06
N TRP A 154 6.24 -15.29 -7.85
CA TRP A 154 6.26 -14.78 -9.22
C TRP A 154 6.59 -13.28 -9.28
N LEU A 155 5.94 -12.46 -8.48
CA LEU A 155 6.22 -11.01 -8.42
C LEU A 155 7.70 -10.74 -8.06
N ARG A 156 8.26 -11.51 -7.11
CA ARG A 156 9.67 -11.40 -6.73
C ARG A 156 10.63 -11.60 -7.91
N SER A 157 10.22 -12.40 -8.90
CA SER A 157 11.03 -12.69 -10.09
C SER A 157 10.96 -11.62 -11.19
N LEU A 158 10.00 -10.68 -11.14
CA LEU A 158 9.78 -9.73 -12.23
C LEU A 158 10.80 -8.59 -12.26
N VAL A 159 11.19 -8.08 -11.09
CA VAL A 159 12.05 -6.90 -10.98
C VAL A 159 13.04 -7.05 -9.81
N PRO A 160 14.26 -6.47 -9.91
CA PRO A 160 15.31 -6.63 -8.91
C PRO A 160 15.21 -5.62 -7.74
N ILE A 161 14.00 -5.20 -7.36
CA ILE A 161 13.79 -4.32 -6.22
C ILE A 161 13.18 -5.10 -5.05
N PRO A 162 13.33 -4.63 -3.80
CA PRO A 162 12.77 -5.29 -2.64
C PRO A 162 11.26 -5.56 -2.76
N LEU A 163 10.84 -6.77 -2.37
CA LEU A 163 9.45 -7.16 -2.23
C LEU A 163 9.01 -6.96 -0.77
N VAL A 164 7.96 -6.18 -0.57
CA VAL A 164 7.36 -5.91 0.74
C VAL A 164 5.94 -6.47 0.75
N VAL A 165 5.60 -7.29 1.73
CA VAL A 165 4.25 -7.88 1.85
C VAL A 165 3.48 -7.12 2.94
N LYS A 166 2.40 -6.45 2.54
CA LYS A 166 1.56 -5.64 3.43
C LYS A 166 0.21 -6.31 3.70
N GLY A 167 -0.19 -6.38 4.99
CA GLY A 167 -1.47 -6.96 5.39
C GLY A 167 -1.30 -8.22 6.23
N ILE A 168 -0.12 -8.46 6.77
CA ILE A 168 0.19 -9.61 7.62
C ILE A 168 -0.21 -9.31 9.07
N LEU A 169 -0.96 -10.25 9.67
CA LEU A 169 -1.39 -10.17 11.08
C LEU A 169 -1.10 -11.45 11.87
N ARG A 170 -0.54 -12.49 11.21
CA ARG A 170 -0.28 -13.79 11.82
C ARG A 170 1.17 -14.19 11.65
N PRO A 171 1.80 -14.84 12.67
CA PRO A 171 3.18 -15.31 12.58
C PRO A 171 3.42 -16.33 11.48
N ASP A 172 2.47 -17.25 11.25
CA ASP A 172 2.58 -18.28 10.22
C ASP A 172 2.56 -17.70 8.79
N ASP A 173 1.78 -16.62 8.55
CA ASP A 173 1.81 -15.90 7.28
C ASP A 173 3.09 -15.07 7.13
N ALA A 174 3.63 -14.52 8.21
CA ALA A 174 4.93 -13.86 8.21
C ALA A 174 6.07 -14.82 7.83
N ILE A 175 6.08 -16.04 8.37
CA ILE A 175 7.04 -17.09 8.01
C ILE A 175 6.95 -17.41 6.51
N ARG A 176 5.74 -17.61 5.98
CA ARG A 176 5.53 -17.88 4.55
C ARG A 176 5.95 -16.72 3.66
N ALA A 177 5.70 -15.47 4.10
CA ALA A 177 6.16 -14.29 3.37
C ALA A 177 7.70 -14.28 3.21
N VAL A 178 8.42 -14.61 4.28
CA VAL A 178 9.89 -14.74 4.25
C VAL A 178 10.32 -15.89 3.33
N GLU A 179 9.65 -17.04 3.38
CA GLU A 179 9.96 -18.23 2.56
C GLU A 179 9.78 -17.96 1.05
N VAL A 180 8.85 -17.10 0.65
CA VAL A 180 8.70 -16.70 -0.76
C VAL A 180 9.61 -15.53 -1.15
N GLY A 181 10.49 -15.08 -0.27
CA GLY A 181 11.51 -14.08 -0.55
C GLY A 181 11.09 -12.64 -0.32
N ALA A 182 10.16 -12.39 0.60
CA ALA A 182 9.85 -11.02 1.03
C ALA A 182 11.05 -10.42 1.80
N ASP A 183 11.48 -9.25 1.37
CA ASP A 183 12.57 -8.48 2.01
C ASP A 183 12.07 -7.70 3.24
N ALA A 184 10.77 -7.42 3.30
CA ALA A 184 10.11 -6.82 4.46
C ALA A 184 8.63 -7.20 4.56
N ILE A 185 8.08 -7.03 5.77
CA ILE A 185 6.66 -7.23 6.07
C ILE A 185 6.11 -5.97 6.69
N ILE A 186 4.92 -5.55 6.25
CA ILE A 186 4.13 -4.51 6.92
C ILE A 186 3.00 -5.19 7.67
N ILE A 187 3.07 -5.16 9.00
CA ILE A 187 1.98 -5.57 9.88
C ILE A 187 0.84 -4.54 9.71
N SER A 188 -0.29 -4.99 9.19
CA SER A 188 -1.37 -4.10 8.79
C SER A 188 -2.73 -4.80 8.88
N ASN A 189 -3.74 -4.08 9.37
CA ASN A 189 -5.16 -4.40 9.23
C ASN A 189 -5.87 -3.40 8.30
N HIS A 190 -5.10 -2.78 7.37
CA HIS A 190 -5.60 -1.77 6.45
C HIS A 190 -6.22 -0.54 7.15
N GLY A 191 -5.73 -0.22 8.35
CA GLY A 191 -6.28 0.85 9.16
C GLY A 191 -7.70 0.58 9.68
N GLY A 192 -8.05 -0.69 9.89
CA GLY A 192 -9.38 -1.16 10.31
C GLY A 192 -10.44 -1.05 9.22
N ARG A 193 -10.04 -1.06 7.93
CA ARG A 193 -10.92 -0.79 6.78
C ARG A 193 -11.25 -2.05 5.96
N GLN A 194 -10.75 -3.21 6.32
CA GLN A 194 -10.95 -4.50 5.63
C GLN A 194 -11.76 -5.44 6.52
N LEU A 195 -11.17 -6.51 7.03
CA LEU A 195 -11.88 -7.45 7.90
C LEU A 195 -12.28 -6.76 9.21
N ASP A 196 -13.58 -6.72 9.49
CA ASP A 196 -14.09 -6.22 10.76
C ASP A 196 -13.73 -7.19 11.91
N GLY A 197 -13.39 -6.63 13.08
CA GLY A 197 -12.92 -7.42 14.22
C GLY A 197 -11.51 -7.99 14.10
N ALA A 198 -10.73 -7.60 13.07
CA ALA A 198 -9.31 -7.95 12.99
C ALA A 198 -8.53 -7.35 14.16
N ILE A 199 -7.50 -8.09 14.63
CA ILE A 199 -6.61 -7.64 15.72
C ILE A 199 -5.96 -6.28 15.41
N ALA A 200 -5.73 -5.48 16.43
CA ALA A 200 -4.94 -4.26 16.28
C ALA A 200 -3.48 -4.62 15.96
N THR A 201 -2.86 -3.86 15.06
CA THR A 201 -1.51 -4.16 14.56
C THR A 201 -0.45 -4.12 15.66
N ILE A 202 -0.64 -3.26 16.66
CA ILE A 202 0.25 -3.18 17.82
C ILE A 202 0.20 -4.43 18.71
N ASP A 203 -0.93 -5.15 18.71
CA ASP A 203 -1.07 -6.38 19.48
C ASP A 203 -0.49 -7.60 18.75
N ALA A 204 -0.43 -7.54 17.40
CA ALA A 204 0.13 -8.62 16.57
C ALA A 204 1.67 -8.56 16.46
N ILE A 205 2.29 -7.39 16.69
CA ILE A 205 3.70 -7.17 16.35
C ILE A 205 4.66 -8.09 17.13
N ALA A 206 4.44 -8.30 18.42
CA ALA A 206 5.38 -9.04 19.27
C ALA A 206 5.56 -10.51 18.81
N GLU A 207 4.45 -11.18 18.47
CA GLU A 207 4.48 -12.57 17.99
C GLU A 207 5.12 -12.67 16.59
N ILE A 208 4.87 -11.71 15.71
CA ILE A 208 5.46 -11.67 14.37
C ILE A 208 6.96 -11.39 14.45
N VAL A 209 7.39 -10.45 15.30
CA VAL A 209 8.81 -10.17 15.53
C VAL A 209 9.52 -11.40 16.09
N ALA A 210 8.90 -12.11 17.05
CA ALA A 210 9.48 -13.35 17.59
C ALA A 210 9.64 -14.46 16.53
N ALA A 211 8.74 -14.49 15.53
CA ALA A 211 8.76 -15.51 14.48
C ALA A 211 9.78 -15.22 13.37
N VAL A 212 9.98 -13.96 12.97
CA VAL A 212 10.73 -13.61 11.75
C VAL A 212 11.61 -12.36 11.87
N GLY A 213 11.70 -11.71 13.03
CA GLY A 213 12.38 -10.43 13.19
C GLY A 213 13.90 -10.45 12.96
N ASP A 214 14.52 -11.61 12.99
CA ASP A 214 15.93 -11.85 12.65
C ASP A 214 16.14 -12.17 11.15
N ARG A 215 15.06 -12.39 10.40
CA ARG A 215 15.08 -12.86 9.01
C ARG A 215 14.62 -11.81 7.99
N THR A 216 13.86 -10.82 8.43
CA THR A 216 13.27 -9.79 7.55
C THR A 216 13.03 -8.48 8.30
N GLU A 217 12.95 -7.36 7.57
CA GLU A 217 12.55 -6.09 8.16
C GLU A 217 11.04 -6.07 8.44
N ILE A 218 10.66 -5.62 9.64
CA ILE A 218 9.25 -5.51 10.05
C ILE A 218 8.89 -4.04 10.16
N LEU A 219 7.82 -3.66 9.46
CA LEU A 219 7.18 -2.36 9.54
C LEU A 219 5.74 -2.53 10.05
N MET A 220 5.13 -1.44 10.50
CA MET A 220 3.76 -1.47 11.00
C MET A 220 2.97 -0.25 10.53
N ASP A 221 1.70 -0.43 10.20
CA ASP A 221 0.74 0.67 10.05
C ASP A 221 -0.50 0.46 10.94
N GLY A 222 -1.40 1.42 10.90
CA GLY A 222 -2.63 1.40 11.69
C GLY A 222 -2.46 2.00 13.10
N GLY A 223 -3.36 2.88 13.49
CA GLY A 223 -3.42 3.44 14.83
C GLY A 223 -2.40 4.56 15.15
N ILE A 224 -1.38 4.79 14.35
CA ILE A 224 -0.33 5.79 14.61
C ILE A 224 -0.91 7.21 14.51
N ARG A 225 -0.78 7.99 15.59
CA ARG A 225 -1.29 9.37 15.72
C ARG A 225 -0.29 10.32 16.38
N ARG A 226 0.60 9.81 17.23
CA ARG A 226 1.55 10.56 18.02
C ARG A 226 2.95 9.93 17.96
N GLY A 227 3.98 10.72 18.26
CA GLY A 227 5.35 10.19 18.35
C GLY A 227 5.51 9.05 19.34
N THR A 228 4.71 9.06 20.43
CA THR A 228 4.70 7.94 21.40
C THR A 228 4.22 6.62 20.80
N ASP A 229 3.31 6.66 19.80
CA ASP A 229 2.85 5.45 19.13
C ASP A 229 3.98 4.87 18.25
N ILE A 230 4.76 5.75 17.62
CA ILE A 230 5.95 5.34 16.86
C ILE A 230 6.96 4.67 17.80
N LEU A 231 7.30 5.32 18.92
CA LEU A 231 8.25 4.76 19.90
C LEU A 231 7.82 3.39 20.42
N LYS A 232 6.51 3.19 20.67
CA LYS A 232 5.97 1.88 21.08
C LYS A 232 6.18 0.82 19.99
N ALA A 233 5.87 1.15 18.74
CA ALA A 233 6.06 0.23 17.62
C ALA A 233 7.54 -0.16 17.45
N LEU A 234 8.44 0.81 17.53
CA LEU A 234 9.90 0.57 17.45
C LEU A 234 10.40 -0.26 18.63
N ALA A 235 9.94 0.01 19.85
CA ALA A 235 10.30 -0.75 21.05
C ALA A 235 9.83 -2.21 20.96
N LEU A 236 8.75 -2.49 20.23
CA LEU A 236 8.26 -3.84 19.97
C LEU A 236 8.93 -4.54 18.78
N GLY A 237 9.86 -3.86 18.09
CA GLY A 237 10.70 -4.46 17.05
C GLY A 237 10.39 -3.99 15.61
N ALA A 238 9.46 -3.06 15.40
CA ALA A 238 9.33 -2.44 14.08
C ALA A 238 10.58 -1.62 13.73
N LYS A 239 10.99 -1.62 12.47
CA LYS A 239 12.07 -0.76 11.94
C LYS A 239 11.55 0.62 11.57
N ALA A 240 10.29 0.70 11.12
CA ALA A 240 9.62 1.94 10.78
C ALA A 240 8.10 1.76 10.85
N VAL A 241 7.37 2.87 10.82
CA VAL A 241 5.91 2.89 10.75
C VAL A 241 5.43 3.59 9.48
N LEU A 242 4.21 3.23 9.02
CA LEU A 242 3.55 3.95 7.94
C LEU A 242 2.36 4.73 8.50
N ILE A 243 2.20 5.98 8.04
CA ILE A 243 1.14 6.89 8.48
C ILE A 243 0.27 7.24 7.27
N GLY A 244 -1.03 6.98 7.37
CA GLY A 244 -2.01 7.25 6.32
C GLY A 244 -2.89 8.47 6.65
N ARG A 245 -4.10 8.24 7.17
CA ARG A 245 -5.12 9.27 7.38
C ARG A 245 -4.64 10.58 8.04
N PRO A 246 -3.75 10.59 9.04
CA PRO A 246 -3.24 11.84 9.60
C PRO A 246 -2.56 12.75 8.58
N ILE A 247 -1.94 12.20 7.55
CA ILE A 247 -1.30 12.98 6.48
C ILE A 247 -2.37 13.71 5.62
N LEU A 248 -3.55 13.06 5.40
CA LEU A 248 -4.64 13.68 4.63
C LEU A 248 -5.44 14.71 5.43
N TRP A 249 -5.35 14.69 6.78
CA TRP A 249 -6.06 15.64 7.63
C TRP A 249 -5.31 16.97 7.80
N GLY A 250 -4.01 17.00 7.61
CA GLY A 250 -3.15 18.18 7.65
C GLY A 250 -3.03 18.84 6.30
#